data_a2b86538e6d8c37dd482ce6da63a49b4
#
_entry.id   a2b86538e6d8c37dd482ce6da63a49b4
#
_cell.length_a   1.000
_cell.length_b   1.000
_cell.length_c   1.000
_cell.angle_alpha   90.00
_cell.angle_beta   90.00
_cell.angle_gamma   90.00
#
_symmetry.space_group_name_H-M   'P 1'
#
loop_
_entity.id
_entity.type
_entity.pdbx_description
1 polymer ?
#
loop_
_entity_poly.entity_id
_entity_poly.type
_entity_poly.pdbx_seq_one_letter_code
_entity_poly.pdbx_strand_id
1 'polypeptide(L)'
;HRFDTADKAKGNRNGWYVCPSLEVAVYGFWHLGIQENVTTGGNADPAAAAEARLAAQRAREQREAELRAQQAKTAEQARRWWTAAGAADPGHPYLTKKRLAPHSLRQRDSMLLVPLFYDGELVNLERIFPDGAKRPLFGGRAKGVAGLVGKLAGAERVLIAEGWATAAALHEAMGLPAVVARNADNLEAVARRLRQRLPDDVAITLAADDDRFTDGNP
;
A
#
# COMPACT_ATOMS: atom_id res chain seq x y z
N HIS A 1 -0.05 15.23 -19.35
CA HIS A 1 -1.28 14.54 -19.71
C HIS A 1 -1.21 13.06 -19.36
N ARG A 2 -2.37 12.42 -19.13
CA ARG A 2 -2.50 10.98 -18.84
C ARG A 2 -3.45 10.36 -19.85
N PHE A 3 -3.17 9.11 -20.23
CA PHE A 3 -3.98 8.34 -21.16
C PHE A 3 -4.10 6.88 -20.73
N ASP A 4 -5.12 6.19 -21.25
CA ASP A 4 -5.33 4.78 -20.99
C ASP A 4 -4.37 3.94 -21.84
N THR A 5 -3.85 2.85 -21.26
CA THR A 5 -3.04 1.87 -21.98
C THR A 5 -3.93 0.71 -22.47
N ALA A 6 -3.65 0.19 -23.65
CA ALA A 6 -4.50 -0.82 -24.29
C ALA A 6 -4.51 -2.18 -23.56
N ASP A 7 -3.54 -2.42 -22.71
CA ASP A 7 -3.33 -3.65 -21.94
C ASP A 7 -4.08 -3.70 -20.61
N LYS A 8 -4.80 -2.63 -20.28
CA LYS A 8 -5.53 -2.50 -18.99
C LYS A 8 -6.98 -2.04 -19.24
N ALA A 9 -7.81 -2.21 -18.22
CA ALA A 9 -9.20 -1.77 -18.27
C ALA A 9 -9.33 -0.28 -18.60
N LYS A 10 -10.37 0.10 -19.31
CA LYS A 10 -10.66 1.49 -19.72
C LYS A 10 -10.71 2.40 -18.48
N GLY A 11 -10.07 3.56 -18.57
CA GLY A 11 -9.98 4.54 -17.46
C GLY A 11 -8.77 4.32 -16.55
N ASN A 12 -7.84 3.44 -16.88
CA ASN A 12 -6.68 3.10 -16.06
C ASN A 12 -5.66 4.24 -15.90
N ARG A 13 -5.58 5.16 -16.88
CA ARG A 13 -4.67 6.32 -16.92
C ARG A 13 -3.21 5.99 -16.56
N ASN A 14 -2.74 4.81 -16.93
CA ASN A 14 -1.40 4.32 -16.63
C ASN A 14 -0.32 4.93 -17.53
N GLY A 15 -0.69 5.44 -18.69
CA GLY A 15 0.19 6.19 -19.59
C GLY A 15 0.21 7.68 -19.24
N TRP A 16 1.35 8.31 -19.41
CA TRP A 16 1.51 9.74 -19.25
C TRP A 16 2.50 10.29 -20.26
N TYR A 17 2.34 11.56 -20.61
CA TYR A 17 3.34 12.28 -21.38
C TYR A 17 3.43 13.74 -20.96
N VAL A 18 4.58 14.32 -21.19
CA VAL A 18 4.88 15.75 -21.00
C VAL A 18 5.65 16.21 -22.22
N CYS A 19 5.26 17.33 -22.81
CA CYS A 19 6.00 17.98 -23.88
C CYS A 19 6.61 19.28 -23.31
N PRO A 20 7.88 19.26 -22.88
CA PRO A 20 8.58 20.44 -22.39
C PRO A 20 8.77 21.50 -23.48
N SER A 21 8.89 21.07 -24.75
CA SER A 21 8.96 21.92 -25.93
C SER A 21 8.24 21.24 -27.11
N LEU A 22 8.13 21.93 -28.24
CA LEU A 22 7.58 21.36 -29.47
C LEU A 22 8.47 20.24 -30.07
N GLU A 23 9.72 20.15 -29.64
CA GLU A 23 10.71 19.22 -30.18
C GLU A 23 11.00 18.03 -29.25
N VAL A 24 10.56 18.09 -27.99
CA VAL A 24 10.84 17.06 -26.98
C VAL A 24 9.57 16.61 -26.30
N ALA A 25 9.30 15.32 -26.34
CA ALA A 25 8.28 14.69 -25.53
C ALA A 25 8.92 13.63 -24.64
N VAL A 26 8.48 13.59 -23.38
CA VAL A 26 8.79 12.52 -22.44
C VAL A 26 7.48 11.77 -22.19
N TYR A 27 7.50 10.47 -22.36
CA TYR A 27 6.34 9.64 -22.03
C TYR A 27 6.75 8.43 -21.20
N GLY A 28 5.78 7.84 -20.56
CA GLY A 28 6.04 6.66 -19.75
C GLY A 28 4.77 5.90 -19.38
N PHE A 29 4.98 4.71 -18.86
CA PHE A 29 3.94 3.80 -18.39
C PHE A 29 4.21 3.45 -16.92
N TRP A 30 3.34 3.90 -16.02
CA TRP A 30 3.52 3.73 -14.58
C TRP A 30 3.66 2.28 -14.15
N HIS A 31 2.86 1.41 -14.73
CA HIS A 31 2.80 -0.02 -14.39
C HIS A 31 4.03 -0.82 -14.89
N LEU A 32 4.73 -0.30 -15.90
CA LEU A 32 5.93 -0.94 -16.46
C LEU A 32 7.22 -0.29 -15.94
N GLY A 33 7.14 0.84 -15.24
CA GLY A 33 8.32 1.61 -14.83
C GLY A 33 9.12 2.20 -16.01
N ILE A 34 8.51 2.23 -17.22
CA ILE A 34 9.16 2.70 -18.44
C ILE A 34 9.01 4.21 -18.54
N GLN A 35 10.11 4.88 -18.88
CA GLN A 35 10.15 6.28 -19.27
C GLN A 35 11.09 6.44 -20.45
N GLU A 36 10.59 7.04 -21.53
CA GLU A 36 11.36 7.29 -22.74
C GLU A 36 11.21 8.75 -23.20
N ASN A 37 12.22 9.22 -23.92
CA ASN A 37 12.25 10.53 -24.51
C ASN A 37 12.15 10.40 -26.02
N VAL A 38 11.26 11.18 -26.64
CA VAL A 38 11.15 11.29 -28.09
C VAL A 38 11.49 12.72 -28.49
N THR A 39 12.38 12.86 -29.45
CA THR A 39 12.71 14.14 -30.08
C THR A 39 12.24 14.14 -31.55
N THR A 40 11.59 15.21 -31.97
CA THR A 40 11.17 15.38 -33.37
C THR A 40 12.33 15.97 -34.19
N GLY A 41 13.22 15.09 -34.70
CA GLY A 41 14.26 15.45 -35.69
C GLY A 41 15.58 15.96 -35.11
N GLY A 42 16.53 15.35 -35.47
CA GLY A 42 17.96 15.33 -35.71
C GLY A 42 18.93 16.28 -35.01
N ASN A 43 18.61 17.36 -34.37
CA ASN A 43 19.54 18.22 -33.61
C ASN A 43 18.77 18.98 -32.52
N ALA A 44 18.35 18.29 -31.49
CA ALA A 44 17.88 18.98 -30.28
C ALA A 44 19.08 19.81 -29.73
N ASP A 45 18.87 21.11 -29.57
CA ASP A 45 19.86 21.97 -28.90
C ASP A 45 20.23 21.36 -27.54
N PRO A 46 21.51 21.02 -27.30
CA PRO A 46 21.93 20.42 -26.04
C PRO A 46 21.54 21.28 -24.82
N ALA A 47 21.46 22.59 -24.97
CA ALA A 47 21.02 23.50 -23.91
C ALA A 47 19.53 23.35 -23.60
N ALA A 48 18.66 23.26 -24.61
CA ALA A 48 17.23 23.03 -24.44
C ALA A 48 16.95 21.65 -23.82
N ALA A 49 17.69 20.62 -24.22
CA ALA A 49 17.58 19.29 -23.62
C ALA A 49 18.01 19.27 -22.14
N ALA A 50 19.05 20.00 -21.77
CA ALA A 50 19.51 20.13 -20.40
C ALA A 50 18.49 20.87 -19.52
N GLU A 51 17.90 21.95 -20.04
CA GLU A 51 16.85 22.71 -19.33
C GLU A 51 15.59 21.85 -19.11
N ALA A 52 15.16 21.10 -20.11
CA ALA A 52 14.02 20.19 -20.00
C ALA A 52 14.26 19.08 -18.95
N ARG A 53 15.47 18.52 -18.89
CA ARG A 53 15.85 17.55 -17.84
C ARG A 53 15.81 18.17 -16.45
N LEU A 54 16.35 19.37 -16.28
CA LEU A 54 16.31 20.08 -15.00
C LEU A 54 14.89 20.41 -14.55
N ALA A 55 14.05 20.87 -15.49
CA ALA A 55 12.63 21.12 -15.22
C ALA A 55 11.88 19.84 -14.80
N ALA A 56 12.13 18.72 -15.49
CA ALA A 56 11.56 17.42 -15.14
C ALA A 56 12.01 16.92 -13.76
N GLN A 57 13.30 17.11 -13.44
CA GLN A 57 13.84 16.76 -12.12
C GLN A 57 13.17 17.60 -11.02
N ARG A 58 13.10 18.93 -11.17
CA ARG A 58 12.43 19.82 -10.20
C ARG A 58 10.96 19.44 -9.99
N ALA A 59 10.25 19.15 -11.08
CA ALA A 59 8.84 18.72 -11.03
C ALA A 59 8.67 17.37 -10.33
N ARG A 60 9.65 16.47 -10.43
CA ARG A 60 9.68 15.19 -9.69
C ARG A 60 9.93 15.43 -8.21
N GLU A 61 10.94 16.20 -7.86
CA GLU A 61 11.30 16.54 -6.48
C GLU A 61 10.12 17.22 -5.76
N GLN A 62 9.46 18.15 -6.43
CA GLN A 62 8.26 18.82 -5.90
C GLN A 62 7.13 17.82 -5.62
N ARG A 63 6.81 16.94 -6.57
CA ARG A 63 5.78 15.91 -6.40
C ARG A 63 6.11 14.95 -5.27
N GLU A 64 7.37 14.54 -5.13
CA GLU A 64 7.81 13.69 -4.03
C GLU A 64 7.71 14.42 -2.68
N ALA A 65 7.99 15.72 -2.63
CA ALA A 65 7.82 16.53 -1.44
C ALA A 65 6.35 16.68 -1.05
N GLU A 66 5.47 16.96 -2.01
CA GLU A 66 4.03 17.05 -1.82
C GLU A 66 3.45 15.71 -1.32
N LEU A 67 3.88 14.60 -1.91
CA LEU A 67 3.47 13.26 -1.48
C LEU A 67 3.93 12.98 -0.04
N ARG A 68 5.18 13.28 0.30
CA ARG A 68 5.70 13.13 1.68
C ARG A 68 4.91 13.98 2.67
N ALA A 69 4.62 15.23 2.32
CA ALA A 69 3.83 16.12 3.17
C ALA A 69 2.40 15.59 3.39
N GLN A 70 1.76 15.07 2.33
CA GLN A 70 0.44 14.46 2.44
C GLN A 70 0.46 13.19 3.31
N GLN A 71 1.46 12.33 3.11
CA GLN A 71 1.64 11.12 3.93
C GLN A 71 1.88 11.46 5.40
N ALA A 72 2.66 12.50 5.70
CA ALA A 72 2.89 12.97 7.07
C ALA A 72 1.59 13.44 7.75
N LYS A 73 0.76 14.22 7.05
CA LYS A 73 -0.56 14.65 7.54
C LYS A 73 -1.47 13.46 7.84
N THR A 74 -1.49 12.47 6.94
CA THR A 74 -2.29 11.25 7.14
C THR A 74 -1.77 10.41 8.30
N ALA A 75 -0.46 10.30 8.48
CA ALA A 75 0.14 9.60 9.61
C ALA A 75 -0.20 10.27 10.95
N GLU A 76 -0.21 11.60 11.00
CA GLU A 76 -0.64 12.35 12.17
C GLU A 76 -2.13 12.11 12.48
N GLN A 77 -2.99 12.13 11.44
CA GLN A 77 -4.41 11.77 11.59
C GLN A 77 -4.59 10.33 12.09
N ALA A 78 -3.81 9.40 11.55
CA ALA A 78 -3.84 7.99 11.98
C ALA A 78 -3.50 7.85 13.46
N ARG A 79 -2.44 8.50 13.93
CA ARG A 79 -2.05 8.49 15.35
C ARG A 79 -3.13 9.10 16.24
N ARG A 80 -3.70 10.25 15.86
CA ARG A 80 -4.79 10.88 16.62
C ARG A 80 -6.01 9.97 16.72
N TRP A 81 -6.42 9.37 15.61
CA TRP A 81 -7.56 8.45 15.60
C TRP A 81 -7.29 7.20 16.41
N TRP A 82 -6.11 6.64 16.27
CA TRP A 82 -5.70 5.45 17.02
C TRP A 82 -5.69 5.70 18.52
N THR A 83 -5.13 6.81 18.98
CA THR A 83 -5.06 7.16 20.40
C THR A 83 -6.44 7.42 21.01
N ALA A 84 -7.33 8.07 20.26
CA ALA A 84 -8.68 8.39 20.71
C ALA A 84 -9.67 7.20 20.61
N ALA A 85 -9.34 6.14 19.88
CA ALA A 85 -10.19 4.98 19.70
C ALA A 85 -10.15 4.06 20.93
N GLY A 86 -11.32 3.50 21.28
CA GLY A 86 -11.45 2.47 22.31
C GLY A 86 -11.05 1.08 21.83
N ALA A 87 -11.08 0.09 22.72
CA ALA A 87 -11.00 -1.32 22.35
C ALA A 87 -12.14 -1.68 21.40
N ALA A 88 -11.89 -2.57 20.43
CA ALA A 88 -12.95 -3.03 19.53
C ALA A 88 -13.96 -3.91 20.27
N ASP A 89 -15.25 -3.66 19.99
CA ASP A 89 -16.34 -4.47 20.51
C ASP A 89 -16.33 -5.86 19.83
N PRO A 90 -16.23 -6.96 20.59
CA PRO A 90 -16.34 -8.31 20.04
C PRO A 90 -17.65 -8.56 19.30
N GLY A 91 -18.73 -7.84 19.66
CA GLY A 91 -20.03 -7.88 19.01
C GLY A 91 -20.13 -7.09 17.70
N HIS A 92 -19.05 -6.44 17.25
CA HIS A 92 -19.08 -5.70 16.00
C HIS A 92 -19.51 -6.60 14.82
N PRO A 93 -20.45 -6.17 13.93
CA PRO A 93 -21.04 -7.00 12.88
C PRO A 93 -20.03 -7.72 12.00
N TYR A 94 -18.92 -7.05 11.65
CA TYR A 94 -17.84 -7.66 10.87
C TYR A 94 -17.16 -8.82 11.61
N LEU A 95 -16.84 -8.65 12.89
CA LEU A 95 -16.18 -9.68 13.71
C LEU A 95 -17.11 -10.88 13.92
N THR A 96 -18.36 -10.63 14.25
CA THR A 96 -19.41 -11.66 14.40
C THR A 96 -19.58 -12.45 13.11
N LYS A 97 -19.71 -11.77 11.95
CA LYS A 97 -19.83 -12.42 10.64
C LYS A 97 -18.62 -13.29 10.31
N LYS A 98 -17.41 -12.84 10.66
CA LYS A 98 -16.16 -13.58 10.41
C LYS A 98 -15.85 -14.61 11.50
N ARG A 99 -16.54 -14.58 12.64
CA ARG A 99 -16.30 -15.43 13.83
C ARG A 99 -14.88 -15.27 14.36
N LEU A 100 -14.39 -14.05 14.46
CA LEU A 100 -13.03 -13.71 14.87
C LEU A 100 -13.03 -12.83 16.13
N ALA A 101 -12.04 -13.02 16.98
CA ALA A 101 -11.78 -12.11 18.08
C ALA A 101 -11.22 -10.76 17.59
N PRO A 102 -11.42 -9.66 18.31
CA PRO A 102 -10.94 -8.34 17.90
C PRO A 102 -9.41 -8.20 17.91
N HIS A 103 -8.69 -9.04 18.65
CA HIS A 103 -7.25 -8.96 18.83
C HIS A 103 -6.78 -7.53 19.19
N SER A 104 -5.86 -6.97 18.42
CA SER A 104 -5.30 -5.63 18.62
C SER A 104 -6.08 -4.52 17.92
N LEU A 105 -7.28 -4.80 17.39
CA LEU A 105 -8.10 -3.76 16.76
C LEU A 105 -8.60 -2.75 17.79
N ARG A 106 -8.74 -1.53 17.32
CA ARG A 106 -9.49 -0.49 18.02
C ARG A 106 -10.76 -0.14 17.27
N GLN A 107 -11.69 0.49 17.96
CA GLN A 107 -12.96 0.92 17.38
C GLN A 107 -13.17 2.41 17.57
N ARG A 108 -13.58 3.06 16.48
CA ARG A 108 -14.04 4.45 16.49
C ARG A 108 -15.39 4.50 15.82
N ASP A 109 -16.38 4.96 16.56
CA ASP A 109 -17.80 4.93 16.10
C ASP A 109 -18.17 3.50 15.67
N SER A 110 -18.68 3.32 14.47
CA SER A 110 -19.00 2.01 13.88
C SER A 110 -17.86 1.36 13.09
N MET A 111 -16.65 1.91 13.12
CA MET A 111 -15.52 1.43 12.31
C MET A 111 -14.49 0.72 13.19
N LEU A 112 -14.03 -0.45 12.76
CA LEU A 112 -12.80 -1.05 13.28
C LEU A 112 -11.59 -0.40 12.61
N LEU A 113 -10.53 -0.23 13.36
CA LEU A 113 -9.28 0.34 12.92
C LEU A 113 -8.18 -0.72 12.96
N VAL A 114 -7.58 -0.99 11.80
CA VAL A 114 -6.38 -1.82 11.66
C VAL A 114 -5.19 -0.88 11.59
N PRO A 115 -4.24 -0.93 12.53
CA PRO A 115 -3.07 -0.08 12.47
C PRO A 115 -2.10 -0.57 11.40
N LEU A 116 -1.61 0.35 10.58
CA LEU A 116 -0.66 0.07 9.51
C LEU A 116 0.66 0.79 9.79
N PHE A 117 1.70 0.00 9.97
CA PHE A 117 3.04 0.46 10.36
C PHE A 117 4.00 0.45 9.17
N TYR A 118 4.94 1.37 9.20
CA TYR A 118 6.11 1.41 8.35
C TYR A 118 7.30 1.84 9.20
N ASP A 119 8.37 1.04 9.24
CA ASP A 119 9.56 1.26 10.08
C ASP A 119 9.27 1.44 11.59
N GLY A 120 8.25 0.73 12.09
CA GLY A 120 7.81 0.83 13.48
C GLY A 120 6.87 1.99 13.78
N GLU A 121 6.72 2.92 12.83
CA GLU A 121 5.85 4.08 12.95
C GLU A 121 4.44 3.80 12.43
N LEU A 122 3.40 4.23 13.15
CA LEU A 122 2.03 4.21 12.68
C LEU A 122 1.84 5.28 11.59
N VAL A 123 1.70 4.85 10.35
CA VAL A 123 1.65 5.74 9.18
C VAL A 123 0.30 5.79 8.48
N ASN A 124 -0.56 4.79 8.73
CA ASN A 124 -1.91 4.75 8.17
C ASN A 124 -2.83 3.89 9.05
N LEU A 125 -4.12 3.94 8.79
CA LEU A 125 -5.13 3.04 9.32
C LEU A 125 -5.97 2.50 8.19
N GLU A 126 -6.27 1.20 8.19
CA GLU A 126 -7.37 0.66 7.41
C GLU A 126 -8.62 0.64 8.26
N ARG A 127 -9.70 1.21 7.76
CA ARG A 127 -11.01 1.22 8.40
C ARG A 127 -11.84 0.07 7.85
N ILE A 128 -12.38 -0.75 8.73
CA ILE A 128 -13.33 -1.82 8.38
C ILE A 128 -14.70 -1.39 8.88
N PHE A 129 -15.65 -1.30 7.96
CA PHE A 129 -17.03 -0.90 8.24
C PHE A 129 -17.89 -2.11 8.60
N PRO A 130 -19.07 -1.92 9.22
CA PRO A 130 -19.96 -3.01 9.60
C PRO A 130 -20.39 -3.93 8.44
N ASP A 131 -20.51 -3.38 7.24
CA ASP A 131 -20.81 -4.11 6.00
C ASP A 131 -19.62 -4.93 5.45
N GLY A 132 -18.43 -4.72 6.01
CA GLY A 132 -17.18 -5.36 5.60
C GLY A 132 -16.37 -4.57 4.60
N ALA A 133 -16.83 -3.40 4.16
CA ALA A 133 -16.05 -2.51 3.32
C ALA A 133 -14.75 -2.08 4.03
N LYS A 134 -13.64 -2.05 3.29
CA LYS A 134 -12.31 -1.70 3.81
C LYS A 134 -11.78 -0.49 3.08
N ARG A 135 -11.33 0.52 3.81
CA ARG A 135 -10.79 1.75 3.22
C ARG A 135 -9.63 2.28 4.07
N PRO A 136 -8.42 2.44 3.51
CA PRO A 136 -7.34 3.14 4.20
C PRO A 136 -7.69 4.64 4.35
N LEU A 137 -6.98 5.34 5.22
CA LEU A 137 -7.04 6.80 5.21
C LEU A 137 -6.44 7.32 3.91
N PHE A 138 -7.14 8.30 3.32
CA PHE A 138 -6.75 8.89 2.04
C PHE A 138 -5.40 9.61 2.13
N GLY A 139 -4.57 9.45 1.10
CA GLY A 139 -3.26 10.10 1.01
C GLY A 139 -2.18 9.53 1.91
N GLY A 140 -2.47 8.49 2.68
CA GLY A 140 -1.49 7.80 3.51
C GLY A 140 -0.60 6.85 2.70
N ARG A 141 0.55 6.51 3.29
CA ARG A 141 1.46 5.52 2.70
C ARG A 141 0.73 4.20 2.46
N ALA A 142 0.91 3.62 1.27
CA ALA A 142 0.27 2.36 0.88
C ALA A 142 1.29 1.23 0.72
N LYS A 143 2.42 1.49 0.07
CA LYS A 143 3.42 0.46 -0.24
C LYS A 143 4.33 0.16 0.95
N GLY A 144 4.49 -1.12 1.26
CA GLY A 144 5.34 -1.63 2.33
C GLY A 144 4.78 -1.42 3.74
N VAL A 145 3.54 -0.95 3.89
CA VAL A 145 2.87 -0.85 5.19
C VAL A 145 2.28 -2.19 5.60
N ALA A 146 2.31 -2.48 6.88
CA ALA A 146 1.78 -3.73 7.41
C ALA A 146 1.09 -3.56 8.76
N GLY A 147 0.03 -4.34 8.98
CA GLY A 147 -0.54 -4.59 10.30
C GLY A 147 0.03 -5.86 10.92
N LEU A 148 -0.31 -6.13 12.17
CA LEU A 148 0.13 -7.33 12.89
C LEU A 148 -0.99 -7.88 13.77
N VAL A 149 -1.18 -9.19 13.74
CA VAL A 149 -1.96 -9.96 14.70
C VAL A 149 -0.99 -10.88 15.45
N GLY A 150 -1.04 -10.86 16.78
CA GLY A 150 -0.08 -11.57 17.62
C GLY A 150 1.22 -10.78 17.88
N LYS A 151 2.31 -11.49 18.18
CA LYS A 151 3.61 -10.91 18.56
C LYS A 151 4.73 -11.53 17.75
N LEU A 152 5.61 -10.70 17.15
CA LEU A 152 6.78 -11.19 16.37
C LEU A 152 7.94 -11.66 17.27
N ALA A 153 8.04 -11.15 18.51
CA ALA A 153 9.14 -11.49 19.38
C ALA A 153 9.14 -12.98 19.73
N GLY A 154 10.27 -13.66 19.46
CA GLY A 154 10.45 -15.08 19.74
C GLY A 154 9.73 -16.01 18.76
N ALA A 155 9.18 -15.49 17.68
CA ALA A 155 8.51 -16.32 16.68
C ALA A 155 9.54 -17.03 15.77
N GLU A 156 9.40 -18.35 15.61
CA GLU A 156 10.18 -19.14 14.65
C GLU A 156 9.59 -19.06 13.24
N ARG A 157 8.33 -18.69 13.13
CA ARG A 157 7.60 -18.52 11.87
C ARG A 157 6.63 -17.36 11.92
N VAL A 158 6.55 -16.62 10.82
CA VAL A 158 5.63 -15.50 10.63
C VAL A 158 4.80 -15.75 9.38
N LEU A 159 3.49 -15.56 9.51
CA LEU A 159 2.56 -15.64 8.38
C LEU A 159 2.35 -14.25 7.79
N ILE A 160 2.14 -14.15 6.49
CA ILE A 160 1.71 -12.91 5.84
C ILE A 160 0.44 -13.21 5.07
N ALA A 161 -0.61 -12.46 5.34
CA ALA A 161 -1.89 -12.54 4.63
C ALA A 161 -2.27 -11.19 4.03
N GLU A 162 -3.14 -11.21 3.04
CA GLU A 162 -3.61 -9.99 2.40
C GLU A 162 -4.46 -9.14 3.35
N GLY A 163 -5.49 -9.71 3.92
CA GLY A 163 -6.46 -9.02 4.74
C GLY A 163 -6.36 -9.34 6.23
N TRP A 164 -6.86 -8.42 7.06
CA TRP A 164 -6.87 -8.61 8.51
C TRP A 164 -7.64 -9.86 8.93
N ALA A 165 -8.80 -10.17 8.32
CA ALA A 165 -9.56 -11.35 8.70
C ALA A 165 -8.81 -12.67 8.43
N THR A 166 -8.14 -12.78 7.28
CA THR A 166 -7.30 -13.94 6.95
C THR A 166 -6.14 -14.07 7.94
N ALA A 167 -5.46 -12.95 8.25
CA ALA A 167 -4.39 -12.92 9.24
C ALA A 167 -4.87 -13.33 10.64
N ALA A 168 -6.03 -12.83 11.08
CA ALA A 168 -6.62 -13.17 12.38
C ALA A 168 -7.03 -14.65 12.44
N ALA A 169 -7.68 -15.18 11.40
CA ALA A 169 -8.07 -16.59 11.33
C ALA A 169 -6.84 -17.52 11.37
N LEU A 170 -5.80 -17.19 10.65
CA LEU A 170 -4.54 -17.93 10.67
C LEU A 170 -3.87 -17.90 12.05
N HIS A 171 -3.88 -16.72 12.69
CA HIS A 171 -3.36 -16.57 14.03
C HIS A 171 -4.13 -17.42 15.05
N GLU A 172 -5.47 -17.39 15.00
CA GLU A 172 -6.32 -18.19 15.88
C GLU A 172 -6.16 -19.69 15.67
N ALA A 173 -6.01 -20.13 14.42
CA ALA A 173 -5.88 -21.54 14.08
C ALA A 173 -4.49 -22.13 14.41
N MET A 174 -3.43 -21.33 14.27
CA MET A 174 -2.04 -21.82 14.32
C MET A 174 -1.25 -21.30 15.52
N GLY A 175 -1.74 -20.28 16.24
CA GLY A 175 -0.99 -19.63 17.32
C GLY A 175 0.21 -18.81 16.85
N LEU A 176 0.43 -18.68 15.53
CA LEU A 176 1.56 -17.98 14.94
C LEU A 176 1.24 -16.49 14.71
N PRO A 177 2.23 -15.58 14.79
CA PRO A 177 2.00 -14.20 14.40
C PRO A 177 1.68 -14.09 12.91
N ALA A 178 0.70 -13.26 12.59
CA ALA A 178 0.26 -13.02 11.22
C ALA A 178 0.32 -11.53 10.87
N VAL A 179 1.03 -11.21 9.82
CA VAL A 179 1.21 -9.86 9.27
C VAL A 179 0.15 -9.59 8.21
N VAL A 180 -0.45 -8.43 8.26
CA VAL A 180 -1.49 -7.98 7.34
C VAL A 180 -0.85 -7.11 6.27
N ALA A 181 -0.79 -7.57 5.03
CA ALA A 181 -0.23 -6.82 3.91
C ALA A 181 -1.21 -5.80 3.29
N ARG A 182 -2.48 -5.89 3.61
CA ARG A 182 -3.61 -5.08 3.16
C ARG A 182 -4.17 -5.47 1.78
N ASN A 183 -3.36 -5.86 0.82
CA ASN A 183 -3.76 -6.36 -0.51
C ASN A 183 -2.64 -7.16 -1.16
N ALA A 184 -2.94 -7.85 -2.27
CA ALA A 184 -2.01 -8.69 -3.03
C ALA A 184 -0.78 -7.90 -3.51
N ASP A 185 -0.96 -6.70 -4.08
CA ASP A 185 0.13 -5.86 -4.60
C ASP A 185 1.19 -5.47 -3.54
N ASN A 186 0.84 -5.60 -2.26
CA ASN A 186 1.72 -5.24 -1.17
C ASN A 186 2.43 -6.44 -0.51
N LEU A 187 2.02 -7.68 -0.82
CA LEU A 187 2.59 -8.90 -0.23
C LEU A 187 4.11 -8.96 -0.39
N GLU A 188 4.60 -8.79 -1.61
CA GLU A 188 6.04 -8.83 -1.90
C GLU A 188 6.81 -7.75 -1.14
N ALA A 189 6.32 -6.51 -1.16
CA ALA A 189 6.97 -5.40 -0.48
C ALA A 189 7.05 -5.63 1.03
N VAL A 190 6.00 -6.17 1.64
CA VAL A 190 5.95 -6.53 3.06
C VAL A 190 6.88 -7.70 3.37
N ALA A 191 6.87 -8.76 2.56
CA ALA A 191 7.72 -9.94 2.75
C ALA A 191 9.22 -9.56 2.69
N ARG A 192 9.64 -8.77 1.69
CA ARG A 192 11.02 -8.27 1.57
C ARG A 192 11.44 -7.46 2.79
N ARG A 193 10.56 -6.59 3.29
CA ARG A 193 10.85 -5.77 4.49
C ARG A 193 10.93 -6.59 5.77
N LEU A 194 10.06 -7.60 5.93
CA LEU A 194 10.13 -8.52 7.06
C LEU A 194 11.44 -9.32 7.01
N ARG A 195 11.84 -9.82 5.85
CA ARG A 195 13.09 -10.57 5.71
C ARG A 195 14.33 -9.75 6.10
N GLN A 196 14.31 -8.44 5.81
CA GLN A 196 15.40 -7.54 6.21
C GLN A 196 15.49 -7.27 7.72
N ARG A 197 14.44 -7.59 8.49
CA ARG A 197 14.31 -7.25 9.91
C ARG A 197 14.26 -8.44 10.84
N LEU A 198 13.80 -9.55 10.33
CA LEU A 198 13.75 -10.79 11.09
C LEU A 198 15.08 -11.54 10.95
N PRO A 199 15.49 -12.28 12.00
CA PRO A 199 16.61 -13.20 11.90
C PRO A 199 16.42 -14.18 10.74
N ASP A 200 17.52 -14.66 10.15
CA ASP A 200 17.48 -15.51 8.95
C ASP A 200 16.82 -16.88 9.18
N ASP A 201 16.85 -17.37 10.40
CA ASP A 201 16.24 -18.62 10.84
C ASP A 201 14.71 -18.53 11.02
N VAL A 202 14.15 -17.31 11.09
CA VAL A 202 12.68 -17.13 11.15
C VAL A 202 12.06 -17.41 9.78
N ALA A 203 11.20 -18.43 9.71
CA ALA A 203 10.47 -18.75 8.48
C ALA A 203 9.39 -17.72 8.17
N ILE A 204 9.26 -17.28 6.92
CA ILE A 204 8.18 -16.43 6.41
C ILE A 204 7.31 -17.26 5.47
N THR A 205 6.02 -17.33 5.77
CA THR A 205 5.04 -18.04 4.94
C THR A 205 4.01 -17.04 4.41
N LEU A 206 3.85 -16.99 3.09
CA LEU A 206 2.81 -16.20 2.43
C LEU A 206 1.52 -17.04 2.35
N ALA A 207 0.43 -16.50 2.87
CA ALA A 207 -0.91 -17.04 2.75
C ALA A 207 -1.70 -16.10 1.81
N ALA A 208 -1.54 -16.32 0.52
CA ALA A 208 -2.27 -15.60 -0.51
C ALA A 208 -3.68 -16.20 -0.69
N ASP A 209 -4.65 -15.35 -1.00
CA ASP A 209 -6.00 -15.79 -1.33
C ASP A 209 -5.95 -16.54 -2.70
N ASP A 210 -6.72 -17.64 -2.82
CA ASP A 210 -6.80 -18.44 -4.06
C ASP A 210 -8.02 -17.98 -4.86
N ASP A 211 -7.89 -16.87 -5.54
CA ASP A 211 -8.96 -16.21 -6.28
C ASP A 211 -9.11 -16.70 -7.73
N ARG A 212 -8.53 -17.86 -8.07
CA ARG A 212 -8.49 -18.39 -9.47
C ARG A 212 -9.86 -18.58 -10.12
N PHE A 213 -10.94 -18.58 -9.35
CA PHE A 213 -12.32 -18.69 -9.85
C PHE A 213 -13.08 -17.35 -9.79
N THR A 214 -12.43 -16.25 -9.44
CA THR A 214 -13.06 -14.93 -9.42
C THR A 214 -12.97 -14.29 -10.80
N ASP A 215 -14.10 -13.94 -11.41
CA ASP A 215 -14.14 -13.26 -12.71
C ASP A 215 -13.30 -11.97 -12.68
N GLY A 216 -12.37 -11.85 -13.63
CA GLY A 216 -11.48 -10.69 -13.77
C GLY A 216 -10.18 -10.76 -12.95
N ASN A 217 -9.90 -11.87 -12.29
CA ASN A 217 -8.59 -12.14 -11.71
C ASN A 217 -7.68 -12.75 -12.79
N PRO A 218 -6.45 -12.21 -13.05
CA PRO A 218 -5.55 -12.69 -14.10
C PRO A 218 -4.97 -14.08 -13.80
#